data_d5fa88f1340e0aeda4a4113040c0eea6
#
_entry.id   d5fa88f1340e0aeda4a4113040c0eea6
#
_cell.length_a   1.000
_cell.length_b   1.000
_cell.length_c   1.000
_cell.angle_alpha   90.00
_cell.angle_beta   90.00
_cell.angle_gamma   90.00
#
_symmetry.space_group_name_H-M   'P 1'
#
loop_
_entity.id
_entity.type
_entity.pdbx_description
1 polymer ?
#
loop_
_entity_poly.entity_id
_entity_poly.type
_entity_poly.pdbx_seq_one_letter_code
_entity_poly.pdbx_strand_id
1 'polypeptide(L)'
;MNPVIEQLNNNLKVLYRQALDADNQLDTLQKNGHAKFSALLKDPAFSFDAKRFKPYILDIASAVETLSKQDDLDTALLELTVVKLQKIHQLLANFNSK
;
A
#
# COMPACT_ATOMS: atom_id res chain seq x y z
N MET A 1 11.40 21.12 4.52
CA MET A 1 10.79 19.84 4.08
C MET A 1 11.43 18.69 4.84
N ASN A 2 10.62 17.77 5.33
CA ASN A 2 11.12 16.67 6.15
C ASN A 2 11.62 15.53 5.22
N PRO A 3 12.92 15.14 5.33
CA PRO A 3 13.47 14.09 4.47
C PRO A 3 12.74 12.73 4.61
N VAL A 4 12.21 12.43 5.79
CA VAL A 4 11.45 11.19 6.01
C VAL A 4 10.16 11.19 5.18
N ILE A 5 9.44 12.31 5.19
CA ILE A 5 8.20 12.45 4.41
C ILE A 5 8.49 12.37 2.91
N GLU A 6 9.56 13.02 2.47
CA GLU A 6 9.98 12.96 1.07
C GLU A 6 10.28 11.53 0.64
N GLN A 7 10.98 10.78 1.48
CA GLN A 7 11.33 9.40 1.22
C GLN A 7 10.09 8.50 1.17
N LEU A 8 9.14 8.72 2.09
CA LEU A 8 7.86 8.00 2.08
C LEU A 8 7.08 8.26 0.79
N ASN A 9 7.04 9.51 0.34
CA ASN A 9 6.38 9.88 -0.90
C ASN A 9 7.03 9.21 -2.12
N ASN A 10 8.35 9.15 -2.15
CA ASN A 10 9.08 8.51 -3.24
C ASN A 10 8.77 7.01 -3.29
N ASN A 11 8.74 6.35 -2.13
CA ASN A 11 8.37 4.95 -2.03
C ASN A 11 6.93 4.72 -2.48
N LEU A 12 6.02 5.60 -2.10
CA LEU A 12 4.62 5.52 -2.51
C LEU A 12 4.44 5.60 -4.02
N LYS A 13 5.18 6.47 -4.69
CA LYS A 13 5.11 6.60 -6.15
C LYS A 13 5.47 5.29 -6.83
N VAL A 14 6.53 4.63 -6.37
CA VAL A 14 6.96 3.35 -6.91
C VAL A 14 5.91 2.27 -6.62
N LEU A 15 5.45 2.21 -5.38
CA LEU A 15 4.42 1.23 -4.98
C LEU A 15 3.11 1.43 -5.73
N TYR A 16 2.72 2.67 -5.93
CA TYR A 16 1.48 2.97 -6.65
C TYR A 16 1.52 2.41 -8.07
N ARG A 17 2.64 2.61 -8.77
CA ARG A 17 2.82 2.08 -10.13
C ARG A 17 2.78 0.55 -10.12
N GLN A 18 3.50 -0.07 -9.17
CA GLN A 18 3.49 -1.52 -9.03
C GLN A 18 2.10 -2.05 -8.69
N ALA A 19 1.37 -1.33 -7.85
CA ALA A 19 0.02 -1.71 -7.46
C ALA A 19 -0.95 -1.65 -8.65
N LEU A 20 -0.83 -0.64 -9.50
CA LEU A 20 -1.67 -0.54 -10.70
C LEU A 20 -1.42 -1.70 -11.65
N ASP A 21 -0.15 -2.06 -11.86
CA ASP A 21 0.21 -3.20 -12.71
C ASP A 21 -0.32 -4.51 -12.12
N ALA A 22 -0.17 -4.70 -10.82
CA ALA A 22 -0.67 -5.88 -10.14
C ALA A 22 -2.20 -5.97 -10.21
N ASP A 23 -2.88 -4.84 -10.01
CA ASP A 23 -4.34 -4.79 -10.08
C ASP A 23 -4.84 -5.12 -11.49
N ASN A 24 -4.13 -4.68 -12.53
CA ASN A 24 -4.46 -5.04 -13.91
C ASN A 24 -4.32 -6.54 -14.13
N GLN A 25 -3.29 -7.17 -13.58
CA GLN A 25 -3.11 -8.61 -13.65
C GLN A 25 -4.23 -9.35 -12.91
N LEU A 26 -4.61 -8.85 -11.74
CA LEU A 26 -5.71 -9.42 -10.97
C LEU A 26 -7.04 -9.31 -11.71
N ASP A 27 -7.29 -8.18 -12.36
CA ASP A 27 -8.50 -8.00 -13.17
C ASP A 27 -8.55 -9.01 -14.32
N THR A 28 -7.43 -9.22 -14.99
CA THR A 28 -7.32 -10.19 -16.08
C THR A 28 -7.58 -11.60 -15.58
N LEU A 29 -6.98 -11.99 -14.46
CA LEU A 29 -7.16 -13.31 -13.88
C LEU A 29 -8.62 -13.53 -13.48
N GLN A 30 -9.24 -12.55 -12.86
CA GLN A 30 -10.64 -12.63 -12.44
C GLN A 30 -11.57 -12.73 -13.65
N LYS A 31 -11.32 -11.93 -14.68
CA LYS A 31 -12.10 -11.91 -15.91
C LYS A 31 -12.05 -13.27 -16.62
N ASN A 32 -10.91 -13.95 -16.56
CA ASN A 32 -10.72 -15.26 -17.16
C ASN A 32 -11.20 -16.41 -16.27
N GLY A 33 -11.75 -16.10 -15.10
CA GLY A 33 -12.26 -17.10 -14.17
C GLY A 33 -11.21 -17.90 -13.44
N HIS A 34 -9.94 -17.49 -13.50
CA HIS A 34 -8.82 -18.23 -12.92
C HIS A 34 -8.54 -17.89 -11.47
N ALA A 35 -9.22 -16.88 -10.92
CA ALA A 35 -8.93 -16.44 -9.58
C ALA A 35 -10.19 -16.13 -8.81
N LYS A 36 -10.29 -16.69 -7.61
CA LYS A 36 -11.29 -16.32 -6.62
C LYS A 36 -10.53 -15.66 -5.48
N PHE A 37 -10.62 -14.36 -5.40
CA PHE A 37 -9.90 -13.62 -4.37
C PHE A 37 -10.81 -13.26 -3.23
N SER A 38 -10.42 -13.66 -2.03
CA SER A 38 -10.79 -13.02 -0.81
C SER A 38 -9.89 -11.78 -0.66
N ALA A 39 -9.96 -11.09 0.47
CA ALA A 39 -9.09 -9.93 0.69
C ALA A 39 -7.61 -10.29 0.49
N LEU A 40 -6.85 -9.38 -0.13
CA LEU A 40 -5.42 -9.60 -0.39
C LEU A 40 -4.60 -9.61 0.89
N LEU A 41 -4.97 -8.78 1.86
CA LEU A 41 -4.21 -8.60 3.08
C LEU A 41 -5.17 -8.42 4.25
N LYS A 42 -5.18 -9.41 5.15
CA LYS A 42 -5.92 -9.33 6.39
C LYS A 42 -4.93 -9.05 7.51
N ASP A 43 -4.79 -7.78 7.85
CA ASP A 43 -3.82 -7.37 8.84
C ASP A 43 -4.40 -6.25 9.69
N PRO A 44 -4.23 -6.31 11.03
CA PRO A 44 -4.76 -5.26 11.90
C PRO A 44 -4.17 -3.87 11.66
N ALA A 45 -3.05 -3.77 10.94
CA ALA A 45 -2.49 -2.48 10.54
C ALA A 45 -3.43 -1.70 9.62
N PHE A 46 -4.26 -2.39 8.85
CA PHE A 46 -5.27 -1.78 7.99
C PHE A 46 -6.65 -1.95 8.60
N SER A 47 -7.46 -0.91 8.51
CA SER A 47 -8.81 -0.90 9.07
C SER A 47 -9.86 -1.53 8.13
N PHE A 48 -9.42 -2.05 6.99
CA PHE A 48 -10.31 -2.61 5.98
C PHE A 48 -9.62 -3.76 5.24
N ASP A 49 -10.43 -4.56 4.54
CA ASP A 49 -9.95 -5.60 3.64
C ASP A 49 -10.33 -5.23 2.21
N ALA A 50 -9.43 -5.45 1.28
CA ALA A 50 -9.68 -5.15 -0.14
C ALA A 50 -9.15 -6.28 -1.03
N LYS A 51 -9.71 -6.36 -2.24
CA LYS A 51 -9.32 -7.37 -3.23
C LYS A 51 -8.35 -6.85 -4.27
N ARG A 52 -7.91 -5.62 -4.12
CA ARG A 52 -6.93 -4.95 -4.99
C ARG A 52 -5.91 -4.22 -4.14
N PHE A 53 -4.75 -3.96 -4.74
CA PHE A 53 -3.66 -3.28 -4.05
C PHE A 53 -3.91 -1.79 -3.89
N LYS A 54 -4.57 -1.16 -4.86
CA LYS A 54 -4.74 0.29 -4.89
C LYS A 54 -5.36 0.86 -3.60
N PRO A 55 -6.45 0.27 -3.04
CA PRO A 55 -7.02 0.81 -1.80
C PRO A 55 -6.02 0.86 -0.64
N TYR A 56 -5.13 -0.12 -0.55
CA TYR A 56 -4.11 -0.13 0.50
C TYR A 56 -3.09 0.98 0.30
N ILE A 57 -2.70 1.24 -0.97
CA ILE A 57 -1.78 2.32 -1.30
C ILE A 57 -2.41 3.67 -0.98
N LEU A 58 -3.69 3.86 -1.28
CA LEU A 58 -4.39 5.10 -1.00
C LEU A 58 -4.52 5.35 0.50
N ASP A 59 -4.70 4.30 1.31
CA ASP A 59 -4.70 4.40 2.76
C ASP A 59 -3.36 4.92 3.28
N ILE A 60 -2.25 4.36 2.77
CA ILE A 60 -0.91 4.80 3.14
C ILE A 60 -0.67 6.24 2.69
N ALA A 61 -1.10 6.59 1.49
CA ALA A 61 -0.95 7.94 0.96
C ALA A 61 -1.67 8.97 1.84
N SER A 62 -2.86 8.63 2.33
CA SER A 62 -3.61 9.47 3.25
C SER A 62 -2.84 9.69 4.55
N ALA A 63 -2.22 8.64 5.09
CA ALA A 63 -1.42 8.75 6.30
C ALA A 63 -0.19 9.65 6.08
N VAL A 64 0.49 9.50 4.94
CA VAL A 64 1.65 10.34 4.61
C VAL A 64 1.23 11.80 4.45
N GLU A 65 0.09 12.05 3.82
CA GLU A 65 -0.44 13.41 3.69
C GLU A 65 -0.70 14.04 5.06
N THR A 66 -1.32 13.29 5.97
CA THR A 66 -1.56 13.75 7.34
C THR A 66 -0.24 14.09 8.03
N LEU A 67 0.75 13.22 7.92
CA LEU A 67 2.08 13.47 8.51
C LEU A 67 2.73 14.72 7.93
N SER A 68 2.57 14.97 6.63
CA SER A 68 3.20 16.10 5.96
C SER A 68 2.62 17.44 6.40
N LYS A 69 1.40 17.44 6.95
CA LYS A 69 0.72 18.66 7.43
C LYS A 69 0.99 18.95 8.90
N GLN A 70 1.64 18.04 9.62
CA GLN A 70 1.93 18.21 11.03
C GLN A 70 3.23 18.99 11.22
N ASP A 71 3.22 19.93 12.16
CA ASP A 71 4.43 20.65 12.56
C ASP A 71 5.40 19.70 13.26
N ASP A 72 4.87 18.90 14.20
CA ASP A 72 5.62 17.86 14.88
C ASP A 72 5.11 16.51 14.41
N LEU A 73 6.00 15.63 13.98
CA LEU A 73 5.62 14.32 13.50
C LEU A 73 5.05 13.45 14.62
N ASP A 74 3.87 12.88 14.35
CA ASP A 74 3.29 11.85 15.20
C ASP A 74 4.07 10.56 14.99
N THR A 75 4.92 10.20 15.95
CA THR A 75 5.78 9.03 15.81
C THR A 75 5.00 7.73 15.73
N ALA A 76 3.88 7.63 16.42
CA ALA A 76 3.03 6.44 16.35
C ALA A 76 2.44 6.27 14.95
N LEU A 77 1.95 7.35 14.35
CA LEU A 77 1.43 7.32 12.99
C LEU A 77 2.54 7.04 11.98
N LEU A 78 3.72 7.61 12.19
CA LEU A 78 4.88 7.38 11.33
C LEU A 78 5.29 5.90 11.34
N GLU A 79 5.37 5.30 12.53
CA GLU A 79 5.71 3.89 12.67
C GLU A 79 4.67 3.01 11.98
N LEU A 80 3.40 3.29 12.17
CA LEU A 80 2.32 2.55 11.54
C LEU A 80 2.40 2.65 10.01
N THR A 81 2.68 3.84 9.51
CA THR A 81 2.82 4.08 8.06
C THR A 81 3.96 3.27 7.47
N VAL A 82 5.11 3.24 8.15
CA VAL A 82 6.27 2.45 7.71
C VAL A 82 5.94 0.96 7.72
N VAL A 83 5.26 0.47 8.76
CA VAL A 83 4.83 -0.93 8.84
C VAL A 83 3.90 -1.28 7.67
N LYS A 84 2.93 -0.42 7.38
CA LYS A 84 2.01 -0.62 6.25
C LYS A 84 2.78 -0.68 4.93
N LEU A 85 3.73 0.21 4.72
CA LEU A 85 4.57 0.21 3.52
C LEU A 85 5.33 -1.09 3.37
N GLN A 86 5.94 -1.58 4.44
CA GLN A 86 6.70 -2.83 4.42
C GLN A 86 5.81 -4.02 4.08
N LYS A 87 4.61 -4.06 4.64
CA LYS A 87 3.66 -5.15 4.38
C LYS A 87 3.21 -5.16 2.92
N ILE A 88 2.93 -4.00 2.35
CA ILE A 88 2.53 -3.90 0.95
C ILE A 88 3.70 -4.24 0.03
N HIS A 89 4.91 -3.78 0.34
CA HIS A 89 6.12 -4.16 -0.41
C HIS A 89 6.29 -5.66 -0.46
N GLN A 90 6.16 -6.32 0.69
CA GLN A 90 6.29 -7.76 0.78
C GLN A 90 5.19 -8.47 -0.01
N LEU A 91 3.97 -8.00 0.09
CA LEU A 91 2.84 -8.59 -0.61
C LEU A 91 3.01 -8.48 -2.13
N LEU A 92 3.44 -7.31 -2.62
CA LEU A 92 3.71 -7.09 -4.04
C LEU A 92 4.87 -7.96 -4.51
N ALA A 93 5.94 -8.09 -3.73
CA ALA A 93 7.08 -8.93 -4.07
C ALA A 93 6.64 -10.40 -4.19
N ASN A 94 5.82 -10.88 -3.27
CA ASN A 94 5.29 -12.24 -3.30
C ASN A 94 4.38 -12.44 -4.51
N PHE A 95 3.56 -11.45 -4.84
CA PHE A 95 2.68 -11.51 -6.00
C PHE A 95 3.49 -11.60 -7.31
N ASN A 96 4.53 -10.76 -7.43
CA ASN A 96 5.35 -10.70 -8.65
C ASN A 96 6.26 -11.90 -8.81
N SER A 97 6.54 -12.65 -7.75
CA SER A 97 7.44 -13.80 -7.81
C SER A 97 6.74 -15.10 -8.23
N LYS A 98 5.45 -15.05 -8.46
CA LYS A 98 4.67 -16.23 -8.88
C LYS A 98 4.58 -16.38 -10.40
#